data_324b271952cc61a9f263e1ea1b753104
#
_entry.id   324b271952cc61a9f263e1ea1b753104
#
_cell.length_a   1.000
_cell.length_b   1.000
_cell.length_c   1.000
_cell.angle_alpha   90.00
_cell.angle_beta   90.00
_cell.angle_gamma   90.00
#
_symmetry.space_group_name_H-M   'P 1'
#
loop_
_entity.id
_entity.type
_entity.pdbx_description
1 polymer ?
#
loop_
_entity_poly.entity_id
_entity_poly.type
_entity_poly.pdbx_seq_one_letter_code
_entity_poly.pdbx_strand_id
1 'polypeptide(L)'
;VPDEGVTAKLIVSDTGPLITLAAANSLDYLLYPGIPIYLPDAVLYEATVNSAALGAVSIASWVQANSQQVHPIATEAYANFQTLRERNPSHR
;
A
#
# COMPACT_ATOMS: atom_id res chain seq x y z
N VAL A 1 17.59 15.61 18.30
CA VAL A 1 17.62 14.83 17.10
C VAL A 1 16.96 15.59 15.98
N PRO A 2 17.67 15.74 14.90
CA PRO A 2 17.16 16.61 13.82
C PRO A 2 15.81 16.18 13.27
N ASP A 3 15.53 14.90 13.29
CA ASP A 3 14.27 14.44 12.72
C ASP A 3 13.20 14.20 13.75
N GLU A 4 13.39 14.76 14.91
CA GLU A 4 12.38 14.71 15.91
C GLU A 4 11.14 15.42 15.41
N GLY A 5 10.02 14.76 15.48
CA GLY A 5 8.80 15.29 14.92
C GLY A 5 8.58 14.92 13.46
N VAL A 6 9.59 14.37 12.82
CA VAL A 6 9.43 13.86 11.47
C VAL A 6 8.99 12.43 11.54
N THR A 7 7.90 12.10 10.87
CA THR A 7 7.37 10.75 10.85
C THR A 7 7.50 10.18 9.47
N ALA A 8 8.43 9.27 9.30
CA ALA A 8 8.59 8.58 8.03
C ALA A 8 7.49 7.54 7.89
N LYS A 9 6.99 7.39 6.67
CA LYS A 9 6.02 6.36 6.38
C LYS A 9 6.17 5.95 4.93
N LEU A 10 5.71 4.75 4.63
CA LEU A 10 5.74 4.23 3.27
C LEU A 10 4.30 4.10 2.79
N ILE A 11 4.02 4.65 1.63
CA ILE A 11 2.70 4.51 1.03
C ILE A 11 2.86 3.68 -0.23
N VAL A 12 2.16 2.55 -0.28
CA VAL A 12 2.20 1.68 -1.44
C VAL A 12 1.01 2.04 -2.32
N SER A 13 1.27 2.75 -3.38
CA SER A 13 0.20 3.30 -4.22
C SER A 13 -0.05 2.49 -5.50
N ASP A 14 0.61 1.34 -5.63
CA ASP A 14 0.47 0.52 -6.82
C ASP A 14 0.57 -0.95 -6.42
N THR A 15 -0.18 -1.79 -7.13
CA THR A 15 -0.16 -3.24 -6.84
C THR A 15 1.10 -3.92 -7.33
N GLY A 16 1.76 -3.37 -8.35
CA GLY A 16 2.92 -4.01 -8.97
C GLY A 16 3.98 -4.44 -7.98
N PRO A 17 4.49 -3.53 -7.17
CA PRO A 17 5.52 -3.90 -6.20
C PRO A 17 5.07 -4.98 -5.21
N LEU A 18 3.81 -4.93 -4.78
CA LEU A 18 3.29 -5.94 -3.87
C LEU A 18 3.30 -7.31 -4.53
N ILE A 19 2.82 -7.38 -5.75
CA ILE A 19 2.72 -8.65 -6.46
C ILE A 19 4.11 -9.20 -6.74
N THR A 20 5.03 -8.34 -7.13
CA THR A 20 6.39 -8.76 -7.40
C THR A 20 7.06 -9.33 -6.15
N LEU A 21 6.91 -8.64 -5.03
CA LEU A 21 7.52 -9.11 -3.80
C LEU A 21 6.85 -10.37 -3.28
N ALA A 22 5.53 -10.46 -3.45
CA ALA A 22 4.82 -11.68 -3.03
C ALA A 22 5.26 -12.87 -3.87
N ALA A 23 5.43 -12.68 -5.16
CA ALA A 23 5.89 -13.74 -6.03
C ALA A 23 7.28 -14.24 -5.66
N ALA A 24 8.11 -13.35 -5.16
CA ALA A 24 9.47 -13.68 -4.73
C ALA A 24 9.49 -14.08 -3.25
N ASN A 25 8.34 -14.15 -2.60
CA ASN A 25 8.25 -14.48 -1.18
C ASN A 25 9.07 -13.51 -0.34
N SER A 26 9.02 -12.22 -0.70
CA SER A 26 9.88 -11.21 -0.11
C SER A 26 9.12 -9.99 0.39
N LEU A 27 7.85 -10.13 0.72
CA LEU A 27 7.05 -9.02 1.22
C LEU A 27 7.66 -8.41 2.49
N ASP A 28 8.33 -9.23 3.29
CA ASP A 28 8.92 -8.76 4.54
C ASP A 28 9.99 -7.70 4.35
N TYR A 29 10.54 -7.58 3.16
CA TYR A 29 11.50 -6.52 2.90
C TYR A 29 10.89 -5.14 3.14
N LEU A 30 9.58 -5.01 2.97
CA LEU A 30 8.91 -3.74 3.23
C LEU A 30 8.89 -3.38 4.70
N LEU A 31 9.05 -4.36 5.57
CA LEU A 31 9.00 -4.15 7.02
C LEU A 31 10.34 -3.71 7.61
N TYR A 32 11.42 -3.91 6.90
CA TYR A 32 12.75 -3.73 7.47
C TYR A 32 13.03 -2.32 7.99
N PRO A 33 12.60 -1.27 7.31
CA PRO A 33 12.88 0.06 7.86
C PRO A 33 12.18 0.33 9.19
N GLY A 34 11.20 -0.49 9.55
CA GLY A 34 10.49 -0.31 10.82
C GLY A 34 9.57 0.89 10.85
N ILE A 35 9.16 1.38 9.68
CA ILE A 35 8.26 2.52 9.60
C ILE A 35 6.86 2.04 9.20
N PRO A 36 5.83 2.84 9.53
CA PRO A 36 4.47 2.45 9.15
C PRO A 36 4.31 2.35 7.64
N ILE A 37 3.54 1.37 7.22
CA ILE A 37 3.22 1.16 5.81
C ILE A 37 1.74 1.40 5.64
N TYR A 38 1.39 2.30 4.73
CA TYR A 38 -0.01 2.62 4.44
C TYR A 38 -0.39 2.07 3.09
N LEU A 39 -1.51 1.38 3.07
CA LEU A 39 -1.96 0.62 1.92
C LEU A 39 -3.39 1.04 1.59
N PRO A 40 -3.58 1.85 0.54
CA PRO A 40 -4.94 2.25 0.19
C PRO A 40 -5.81 1.03 -0.08
N ASP A 41 -7.06 1.11 0.37
CA ASP A 41 -7.99 -0.01 0.19
C ASP A 41 -8.10 -0.45 -1.26
N ALA A 42 -8.06 0.49 -2.18
CA ALA A 42 -8.17 0.15 -3.59
C ALA A 42 -6.99 -0.71 -4.05
N VAL A 43 -5.80 -0.38 -3.56
CA VAL A 43 -4.60 -1.16 -3.91
C VAL A 43 -4.70 -2.56 -3.32
N LEU A 44 -5.08 -2.63 -2.05
CA LEU A 44 -5.22 -3.92 -1.39
C LEU A 44 -6.30 -4.75 -2.06
N TYR A 45 -7.42 -4.14 -2.40
CA TYR A 45 -8.50 -4.83 -3.06
C TYR A 45 -8.03 -5.40 -4.40
N GLU A 46 -7.41 -4.57 -5.21
CA GLU A 46 -6.92 -5.01 -6.52
C GLU A 46 -5.95 -6.17 -6.39
N ALA A 47 -5.09 -6.12 -5.38
CA ALA A 47 -4.08 -7.15 -5.22
C ALA A 47 -4.64 -8.47 -4.70
N THR A 48 -5.80 -8.44 -4.05
CA THR A 48 -6.28 -9.63 -3.35
C THR A 48 -7.67 -10.10 -3.76
N VAL A 49 -8.38 -9.35 -4.59
CA VAL A 49 -9.77 -9.67 -4.91
C VAL A 49 -9.91 -11.01 -5.60
N ASN A 50 -8.96 -11.36 -6.45
CA ASN A 50 -8.96 -12.64 -7.12
C ASN A 50 -7.97 -13.55 -6.40
N SER A 51 -8.48 -14.44 -5.56
CA SER A 51 -7.62 -15.29 -4.75
C SER A 51 -6.78 -16.26 -5.58
N ALA A 52 -7.11 -16.44 -6.85
CA ALA A 52 -6.31 -17.27 -7.74
C ALA A 52 -5.18 -16.49 -8.37
N ALA A 53 -5.15 -15.18 -8.23
CA ALA A 53 -4.11 -14.37 -8.83
C ALA A 53 -2.80 -14.55 -8.06
N LEU A 54 -1.70 -14.34 -8.77
CA LEU A 54 -0.37 -14.49 -8.21
C LEU A 54 -0.21 -13.58 -6.99
N GLY A 55 0.17 -14.19 -5.89
CA GLY A 55 0.48 -13.44 -4.67
C GLY A 55 -0.72 -12.97 -3.87
N ALA A 56 -1.95 -13.17 -4.36
CA ALA A 56 -3.12 -12.62 -3.68
C ALA A 56 -3.26 -13.14 -2.25
N VAL A 57 -3.16 -14.45 -2.06
CA VAL A 57 -3.29 -15.04 -0.74
C VAL A 57 -2.13 -14.62 0.16
N SER A 58 -0.93 -14.58 -0.40
CA SER A 58 0.24 -14.18 0.36
C SER A 58 0.12 -12.74 0.84
N ILE A 59 -0.36 -11.85 -0.02
CA ILE A 59 -0.51 -10.44 0.35
C ILE A 59 -1.55 -10.31 1.45
N ALA A 60 -2.69 -10.97 1.31
CA ALA A 60 -3.76 -10.89 2.31
C ALA A 60 -3.26 -11.40 3.66
N SER A 61 -2.57 -12.52 3.67
CA SER A 61 -2.05 -13.08 4.92
C SER A 61 -1.00 -12.17 5.54
N TRP A 62 -0.14 -11.61 4.70
CA TRP A 62 0.93 -10.74 5.17
C TRP A 62 0.38 -9.48 5.84
N VAL A 63 -0.66 -8.89 5.25
CA VAL A 63 -1.27 -7.70 5.82
C VAL A 63 -1.85 -8.01 7.19
N GLN A 64 -2.53 -9.16 7.31
CA GLN A 64 -3.12 -9.53 8.59
C GLN A 64 -2.07 -9.85 9.64
N ALA A 65 -1.01 -10.53 9.23
CA ALA A 65 0.04 -10.92 10.15
C ALA A 65 0.84 -9.73 10.65
N ASN A 66 0.84 -8.63 9.92
CA ASN A 66 1.66 -7.47 10.26
C ASN A 66 0.81 -6.23 10.49
N SER A 67 -0.36 -6.40 11.09
CA SER A 67 -1.32 -5.31 11.25
C SER A 67 -0.80 -4.18 12.12
N GLN A 68 0.25 -4.40 12.90
CA GLN A 68 0.82 -3.34 13.71
C GLN A 68 1.63 -2.37 12.88
N GLN A 69 2.14 -2.80 11.75
CA GLN A 69 2.97 -1.96 10.90
C GLN A 69 2.31 -1.63 9.57
N VAL A 70 1.47 -2.52 9.06
CA VAL A 70 0.80 -2.34 7.77
C VAL A 70 -0.63 -1.91 8.03
N HIS A 71 -0.98 -0.73 7.54
CA HIS A 71 -2.26 -0.10 7.85
C HIS A 71 -3.05 0.17 6.58
N PRO A 72 -4.13 -0.56 6.34
CA PRO A 72 -5.03 -0.18 5.26
C PRO A 72 -5.64 1.18 5.56
N ILE A 73 -5.72 2.01 4.53
CA ILE A 73 -6.33 3.33 4.68
C ILE A 73 -7.48 3.47 3.70
N ALA A 74 -8.38 4.37 4.06
CA ALA A 74 -9.60 4.53 3.29
C ALA A 74 -9.32 4.98 1.88
N THR A 75 -9.87 4.24 0.94
CA THR A 75 -9.79 4.57 -0.47
C THR A 75 -10.37 5.93 -0.76
N GLU A 76 -11.33 6.32 0.01
CA GLU A 76 -12.03 7.58 -0.20
C GLU A 76 -11.08 8.76 -0.18
N ALA A 77 -10.18 8.79 0.78
CA ALA A 77 -9.23 9.89 0.86
C ALA A 77 -8.31 9.89 -0.36
N TYR A 78 -7.90 8.71 -0.78
CA TYR A 78 -7.04 8.58 -1.94
C TYR A 78 -7.79 8.98 -3.21
N ALA A 79 -9.03 8.56 -3.33
CA ALA A 79 -9.84 8.89 -4.49
C ALA A 79 -10.09 10.38 -4.59
N ASN A 80 -10.31 11.05 -3.48
CA ASN A 80 -10.50 12.50 -3.49
C ASN A 80 -9.25 13.21 -3.98
N PHE A 81 -8.10 12.75 -3.56
CA PHE A 81 -6.85 13.31 -4.02
C PHE A 81 -6.70 13.14 -5.53
N GLN A 82 -7.00 11.95 -6.01
CA GLN A 82 -6.94 11.67 -7.44
C GLN A 82 -7.90 12.55 -8.21
N THR A 83 -9.10 12.69 -7.71
CA THR A 83 -10.11 13.49 -8.37
C THR A 83 -9.68 14.94 -8.51
N LEU A 84 -9.08 15.48 -7.46
CA LEU A 84 -8.60 16.85 -7.50
C LEU A 84 -7.53 17.02 -8.57
N ARG A 85 -6.65 16.04 -8.68
CA ARG A 85 -5.60 16.10 -9.70
C ARG A 85 -6.20 16.05 -11.10
N GLU A 86 -7.18 15.21 -11.30
CA GLU A 86 -7.78 15.05 -12.62
C GLU A 86 -8.62 16.25 -13.04
N ARG A 87 -9.12 16.98 -12.07
CA ARG A 87 -9.92 18.17 -12.35
C ARG A 87 -9.08 19.40 -12.51
N ASN A 88 -7.79 19.24 -12.43
CA ASN A 88 -6.88 20.34 -12.67
C ASN A 88 -7.11 20.88 -14.07
N PRO A 89 -7.18 22.20 -14.22
CA PRO A 89 -7.42 22.79 -15.54
C PRO A 89 -6.47 22.34 -16.61
N SER A 90 -5.27 21.96 -16.23
CA SER A 90 -4.29 21.53 -17.22
C SER A 90 -4.72 20.26 -17.94
N HIS A 91 -5.70 19.58 -17.42
CA HIS A 91 -6.23 18.41 -18.08
C HIS A 91 -7.03 18.75 -19.32
N ARG A 92 -7.47 19.95 -19.37
CA ARG A 92 -8.32 20.34 -20.49
C ARG A 92 -7.50 20.71 -21.71
#